data_33becdee2ca04fc6049df57455f7d480
#
_entry.id   33becdee2ca04fc6049df57455f7d480
#
_cell.length_a   1.000
_cell.length_b   1.000
_cell.length_c   1.000
_cell.angle_alpha   90.00
_cell.angle_beta   90.00
_cell.angle_gamma   90.00
#
_symmetry.space_group_name_H-M   'P 1'
#
loop_
_entity.id
_entity.type
_entity.pdbx_description
1 polymer ?
#
loop_
_entity_poly.entity_id
_entity_poly.type
_entity_poly.pdbx_seq_one_letter_code
_entity_poly.pdbx_strand_id
1 'polypeptide(L)'
;DEHRWFKESRKSRDNPYHDYYYWRPAQYIGKKRLPPNNWTSQFEGGAWEYDSNLDEYYLHLFAKKQPDLNMDNPKVREEVKNIMRFWLDMGVDGFREDVITYISKTPGLPSVYPKLPAANGMQHYSNRPDVHRYLAEFRRDVLSGYDCFVVGESPLTTPDIALRYVTEGENKVLDEMIAFSHMEADCFMTDFVPRPFDLKKMKRAFTTWQKKLEGKGWNALYIENHDHPRIISRYGSEQYWKESGKMLAAMYMLQRGTPFIYQGQEIGMLNIALPRIDMYKDVMTMNAVRLASKIMPAKKVLKLVHDRSRENSRTPMQWSNEANAGFSTAAPWFYVNGNYHTINVRDEDADPDSILNFYRELIRFKKNTPTALYGTYRELMPESRELYVYEREYEGKRLMVVCSFTNKLVRFELPERYDLEKAELVLANYEHNFVIANGFTTRPYELRVYLWG
;
A
#
# COMPACT_ATOMS: atom_id res chain seq x y z
N ASP A 1 21.36 6.11 10.99
CA ASP A 1 22.79 6.19 11.33
C ASP A 1 23.14 7.42 12.17
N GLU A 2 22.30 8.47 12.13
CA GLU A 2 22.52 9.69 12.94
C GLU A 2 22.03 9.56 14.38
N HIS A 3 21.24 8.53 14.71
CA HIS A 3 20.72 8.33 16.06
C HIS A 3 21.85 8.05 17.07
N ARG A 4 21.68 8.51 18.30
CA ARG A 4 22.66 8.35 19.39
C ARG A 4 23.07 6.88 19.57
N TRP A 5 22.12 5.96 19.59
CA TRP A 5 22.42 4.54 19.80
C TRP A 5 23.38 3.99 18.75
N PHE A 6 23.17 4.34 17.46
CA PHE A 6 24.06 3.88 16.41
C PHE A 6 25.43 4.53 16.48
N LYS A 7 25.50 5.84 16.73
CA LYS A 7 26.78 6.54 16.94
C LYS A 7 27.59 5.96 18.09
N GLU A 8 26.93 5.59 19.19
CA GLU A 8 27.59 4.91 20.31
C GLU A 8 28.00 3.47 19.96
N SER A 9 27.12 2.69 19.29
CA SER A 9 27.39 1.32 18.92
C SER A 9 28.65 1.13 18.05
N ARG A 10 29.03 2.15 17.28
CA ARG A 10 30.21 2.18 16.40
C ARG A 10 31.53 2.49 17.11
N LYS A 11 31.51 2.87 18.39
CA LYS A 11 32.71 3.27 19.10
C LYS A 11 33.53 2.09 19.56
N SER A 12 32.89 1.03 20.03
CA SER A 12 33.54 -0.17 20.59
C SER A 12 32.56 -1.34 20.62
N ARG A 13 33.07 -2.57 20.51
CA ARG A 13 32.30 -3.81 20.72
C ARG A 13 31.77 -3.94 22.14
N ASP A 14 32.46 -3.35 23.12
CA ASP A 14 32.04 -3.36 24.53
C ASP A 14 31.06 -2.23 24.88
N ASN A 15 30.69 -1.38 23.90
CA ASN A 15 29.72 -0.33 24.12
C ASN A 15 28.33 -0.92 24.40
N PRO A 16 27.59 -0.46 25.42
CA PRO A 16 26.26 -0.95 25.77
C PRO A 16 25.24 -0.91 24.63
N TYR A 17 25.44 -0.07 23.63
CA TYR A 17 24.59 0.05 22.45
C TYR A 17 25.05 -0.83 21.26
N HIS A 18 26.20 -1.55 21.38
CA HIS A 18 26.68 -2.34 20.26
C HIS A 18 25.63 -3.40 19.85
N ASP A 19 25.12 -4.18 20.77
CA ASP A 19 24.10 -5.21 20.52
C ASP A 19 22.69 -4.65 20.23
N TYR A 20 22.51 -3.32 20.14
CA TYR A 20 21.26 -2.74 19.67
C TYR A 20 21.05 -2.90 18.16
N TYR A 21 22.14 -3.27 17.45
CA TYR A 21 22.14 -3.49 16.01
C TYR A 21 22.74 -4.86 15.69
N TYR A 22 22.48 -5.35 14.48
CA TYR A 22 23.09 -6.60 14.01
C TYR A 22 24.48 -6.32 13.46
N TRP A 23 25.52 -6.51 14.27
CA TRP A 23 26.92 -6.46 13.88
C TRP A 23 27.46 -7.86 13.66
N ARG A 24 28.34 -8.04 12.66
CA ARG A 24 29.05 -9.30 12.39
C ARG A 24 30.46 -9.01 11.90
N PRO A 25 31.46 -9.79 12.31
CA PRO A 25 32.83 -9.65 11.84
C PRO A 25 32.91 -9.84 10.32
N ALA A 26 33.86 -9.15 9.70
CA ALA A 26 34.20 -9.36 8.31
C ALA A 26 34.72 -10.79 8.07
N GLN A 27 34.28 -11.41 6.99
CA GLN A 27 34.88 -12.67 6.51
C GLN A 27 35.99 -12.38 5.51
N TYR A 28 37.01 -13.24 5.45
CA TYR A 28 38.12 -13.07 4.55
C TYR A 28 38.39 -14.35 3.74
N ILE A 29 38.60 -14.21 2.44
CA ILE A 29 39.14 -15.24 1.55
C ILE A 29 40.44 -14.69 0.99
N GLY A 30 41.57 -15.09 1.52
CA GLY A 30 42.85 -14.46 1.28
C GLY A 30 42.83 -13.00 1.74
N LYS A 31 43.10 -12.07 0.84
CA LYS A 31 43.03 -10.61 1.10
C LYS A 31 41.65 -10.00 0.81
N LYS A 32 40.72 -10.77 0.27
CA LYS A 32 39.39 -10.26 -0.10
C LYS A 32 38.45 -10.31 1.09
N ARG A 33 37.98 -9.14 1.51
CA ARG A 33 36.96 -8.99 2.54
C ARG A 33 35.57 -9.27 1.96
N LEU A 34 34.76 -10.03 2.69
CA LEU A 34 33.40 -10.43 2.32
C LEU A 34 32.43 -10.06 3.43
N PRO A 35 31.16 -9.74 3.07
CA PRO A 35 30.10 -9.58 4.06
C PRO A 35 29.74 -10.91 4.74
N PRO A 36 29.06 -10.86 5.91
CA PRO A 36 28.70 -12.05 6.69
C PRO A 36 27.84 -13.06 5.94
N ASN A 37 26.97 -12.58 5.05
CA ASN A 37 26.14 -13.42 4.18
C ASN A 37 25.85 -12.69 2.84
N ASN A 38 25.05 -13.32 1.99
CA ASN A 38 24.75 -12.82 0.65
C ASN A 38 23.39 -12.12 0.51
N TRP A 39 22.80 -11.63 1.62
CA TRP A 39 21.53 -10.92 1.58
C TRP A 39 21.64 -9.62 0.81
N THR A 40 20.53 -9.23 0.17
CA THR A 40 20.41 -7.98 -0.55
C THR A 40 19.46 -7.02 0.16
N SER A 41 19.77 -5.72 0.08
CA SER A 41 18.89 -4.65 0.53
C SER A 41 17.65 -4.54 -0.36
N GLN A 42 16.54 -4.06 0.18
CA GLN A 42 15.33 -3.72 -0.57
C GLN A 42 15.56 -2.55 -1.54
N PHE A 43 16.49 -1.66 -1.23
CA PHE A 43 16.83 -0.50 -2.06
C PHE A 43 18.05 -0.73 -2.96
N GLU A 44 18.50 -1.98 -3.11
CA GLU A 44 19.61 -2.39 -3.94
C GLU A 44 20.94 -2.57 -3.20
N GLY A 45 21.76 -3.45 -3.77
CA GLY A 45 23.07 -3.79 -3.25
C GLY A 45 23.01 -4.84 -2.14
N GLY A 46 24.12 -4.99 -1.45
CA GLY A 46 24.20 -5.88 -0.28
C GLY A 46 23.45 -5.30 0.91
N ALA A 47 22.99 -6.16 1.80
CA ALA A 47 22.33 -5.76 3.05
C ALA A 47 23.32 -5.46 4.19
N TRP A 48 24.62 -5.46 3.91
CA TRP A 48 25.67 -5.27 4.89
C TRP A 48 26.60 -4.15 4.51
N GLU A 49 26.82 -3.19 5.40
CA GLU A 49 27.79 -2.12 5.24
C GLU A 49 28.94 -2.27 6.22
N TYR A 50 30.16 -2.12 5.70
CA TYR A 50 31.39 -2.29 6.47
C TYR A 50 31.74 -1.04 7.28
N ASP A 51 32.07 -1.23 8.54
CA ASP A 51 32.62 -0.21 9.43
C ASP A 51 34.08 -0.49 9.71
N SER A 52 34.95 0.43 9.28
CA SER A 52 36.41 0.29 9.45
C SER A 52 36.90 0.45 10.87
N ASN A 53 36.13 1.11 11.76
CA ASN A 53 36.53 1.32 13.15
C ASN A 53 36.45 0.01 13.96
N LEU A 54 35.46 -0.82 13.65
CA LEU A 54 35.19 -2.07 14.35
C LEU A 54 35.73 -3.31 13.62
N ASP A 55 36.11 -3.17 12.32
CA ASP A 55 36.35 -4.30 11.42
C ASP A 55 35.15 -5.25 11.35
N GLU A 56 33.95 -4.68 11.30
CA GLU A 56 32.67 -5.38 11.29
C GLU A 56 31.74 -4.83 10.24
N TYR A 57 30.68 -5.58 9.94
CA TYR A 57 29.56 -5.16 9.12
C TYR A 57 28.31 -4.98 9.99
N TYR A 58 27.54 -3.92 9.73
CA TYR A 58 26.17 -3.80 10.24
C TYR A 58 25.14 -4.13 9.18
N LEU A 59 24.00 -4.70 9.62
CA LEU A 59 22.87 -5.01 8.75
C LEU A 59 22.05 -3.76 8.44
N HIS A 60 21.62 -3.62 7.18
CA HIS A 60 20.62 -2.66 6.74
C HIS A 60 19.74 -3.29 5.66
N LEU A 61 18.50 -3.63 5.98
CA LEU A 61 17.57 -4.21 4.99
C LEU A 61 17.06 -3.19 3.98
N PHE A 62 17.18 -1.89 4.29
CA PHE A 62 16.82 -0.75 3.45
C PHE A 62 18.07 0.10 3.14
N ALA A 63 18.00 1.43 3.29
CA ALA A 63 19.15 2.28 3.03
C ALA A 63 20.30 2.04 4.04
N LYS A 64 21.54 2.27 3.60
CA LYS A 64 22.73 2.23 4.46
C LYS A 64 22.60 3.13 5.71
N LYS A 65 21.86 4.23 5.57
CA LYS A 65 21.56 5.14 6.67
C LYS A 65 20.48 4.63 7.63
N GLN A 66 19.92 3.45 7.38
CA GLN A 66 18.90 2.80 8.19
C GLN A 66 19.43 1.49 8.77
N PRO A 67 20.37 1.51 9.73
CA PRO A 67 20.88 0.30 10.38
C PRO A 67 19.73 -0.42 11.09
N ASP A 68 19.71 -1.75 10.99
CA ASP A 68 18.62 -2.60 11.46
C ASP A 68 18.73 -2.86 12.96
N LEU A 69 17.67 -2.54 13.70
CA LEU A 69 17.62 -2.78 15.14
C LEU A 69 17.53 -4.27 15.47
N ASN A 70 18.32 -4.68 16.44
CA ASN A 70 18.33 -6.07 16.94
C ASN A 70 17.18 -6.32 17.91
N MET A 71 16.02 -6.69 17.37
CA MET A 71 14.82 -6.99 18.17
C MET A 71 14.94 -8.27 19.01
N ASP A 72 15.97 -9.11 18.79
CA ASP A 72 16.27 -10.23 19.69
C ASP A 72 16.77 -9.75 21.05
N ASN A 73 17.36 -8.55 21.10
CA ASN A 73 17.81 -7.90 22.34
C ASN A 73 16.61 -7.34 23.14
N PRO A 74 16.34 -7.84 24.35
CA PRO A 74 15.22 -7.35 25.17
C PRO A 74 15.33 -5.86 25.55
N LYS A 75 16.56 -5.31 25.65
CA LYS A 75 16.74 -3.88 25.89
C LYS A 75 16.22 -3.03 24.74
N VAL A 76 16.45 -3.48 23.49
CA VAL A 76 15.91 -2.79 22.31
C VAL A 76 14.38 -2.82 22.31
N ARG A 77 13.77 -3.97 22.64
CA ARG A 77 12.31 -4.05 22.74
C ARG A 77 11.75 -3.14 23.85
N GLU A 78 12.44 -3.03 24.99
CA GLU A 78 12.02 -2.08 26.04
C GLU A 78 12.12 -0.63 25.60
N GLU A 79 13.18 -0.27 24.86
CA GLU A 79 13.28 1.09 24.28
C GLU A 79 12.15 1.37 23.27
N VAL A 80 11.79 0.39 22.43
CA VAL A 80 10.65 0.51 21.51
C VAL A 80 9.34 0.70 22.29
N LYS A 81 9.13 -0.07 23.37
CA LYS A 81 7.96 0.11 24.26
C LYS A 81 7.93 1.50 24.88
N ASN A 82 9.07 2.05 25.28
CA ASN A 82 9.16 3.40 25.81
C ASN A 82 8.82 4.47 24.74
N ILE A 83 9.26 4.27 23.49
CA ILE A 83 8.87 5.14 22.37
C ILE A 83 7.35 5.08 22.13
N MET A 84 6.76 3.89 22.17
CA MET A 84 5.30 3.73 22.01
C MET A 84 4.55 4.45 23.14
N ARG A 85 4.93 4.26 24.41
CA ARG A 85 4.33 4.95 25.56
C ARG A 85 4.43 6.47 25.41
N PHE A 86 5.62 6.97 25.05
CA PHE A 86 5.84 8.40 24.86
C PHE A 86 4.81 9.04 23.91
N TRP A 87 4.57 8.41 22.75
CA TRP A 87 3.61 8.94 21.79
C TRP A 87 2.16 8.76 22.23
N LEU A 88 1.81 7.63 22.83
CA LEU A 88 0.46 7.38 23.35
C LEU A 88 0.13 8.33 24.51
N ASP A 89 1.08 8.60 25.40
CA ASP A 89 0.93 9.59 26.48
C ASP A 89 0.77 11.03 25.95
N MET A 90 1.30 11.31 24.76
CA MET A 90 1.05 12.58 24.07
C MET A 90 -0.32 12.65 23.37
N GLY A 91 -1.09 11.55 23.37
CA GLY A 91 -2.45 11.52 22.85
C GLY A 91 -2.58 11.10 21.39
N VAL A 92 -1.60 10.36 20.80
CA VAL A 92 -1.82 9.71 19.50
C VAL A 92 -2.76 8.53 19.66
N ASP A 93 -3.64 8.28 18.67
CA ASP A 93 -4.66 7.23 18.69
C ASP A 93 -4.15 5.86 18.21
N GLY A 94 -2.85 5.72 17.99
CA GLY A 94 -2.25 4.45 17.60
C GLY A 94 -1.10 4.57 16.61
N PHE A 95 -0.78 3.47 15.92
CA PHE A 95 0.41 3.38 15.07
C PHE A 95 0.13 2.70 13.73
N ARG A 96 0.76 3.20 12.68
CA ARG A 96 1.07 2.44 11.49
C ARG A 96 2.50 1.93 11.60
N GLU A 97 2.66 0.63 11.62
CA GLU A 97 3.97 -0.02 11.78
C GLU A 97 4.55 -0.40 10.41
N ASP A 98 5.62 0.30 10.06
CA ASP A 98 6.29 0.18 8.76
C ASP A 98 6.99 -1.16 8.62
N VAL A 99 6.66 -1.93 7.58
CA VAL A 99 7.27 -3.24 7.24
C VAL A 99 7.46 -4.15 8.47
N ILE A 100 6.49 -4.15 9.36
CA ILE A 100 6.59 -4.73 10.70
C ILE A 100 6.95 -6.23 10.71
N THR A 101 6.67 -6.92 9.63
CA THR A 101 6.97 -8.36 9.51
C THR A 101 8.45 -8.67 9.28
N TYR A 102 9.32 -7.65 9.16
CA TYR A 102 10.76 -7.80 8.96
C TYR A 102 11.60 -7.66 10.24
N ILE A 103 11.00 -7.41 11.38
CA ILE A 103 11.73 -7.12 12.64
C ILE A 103 12.44 -8.33 13.25
N SER A 104 12.14 -9.58 12.84
CA SER A 104 12.82 -10.78 13.30
C SER A 104 13.65 -11.42 12.21
N LYS A 105 14.79 -12.01 12.58
CA LYS A 105 15.72 -12.68 11.67
C LYS A 105 15.92 -14.15 12.06
N THR A 106 16.26 -14.99 11.07
CA THR A 106 16.71 -16.36 11.36
C THR A 106 18.01 -16.31 12.15
N PRO A 107 18.12 -17.02 13.30
CA PRO A 107 19.35 -17.11 14.07
C PRO A 107 20.54 -17.53 13.19
N GLY A 108 21.71 -16.94 13.45
CA GLY A 108 22.92 -17.19 12.65
C GLY A 108 22.98 -16.49 11.31
N LEU A 109 21.90 -15.85 10.84
CA LEU A 109 21.84 -15.05 9.62
C LEU A 109 22.40 -15.79 8.39
N PRO A 110 21.86 -16.98 8.01
CA PRO A 110 22.47 -17.85 7.00
C PRO A 110 22.42 -17.26 5.59
N SER A 111 23.42 -17.60 4.77
CA SER A 111 23.41 -17.32 3.33
C SER A 111 22.33 -18.11 2.59
N VAL A 112 21.90 -17.62 1.43
CA VAL A 112 20.89 -18.26 0.57
C VAL A 112 21.53 -18.83 -0.70
N TYR A 113 21.20 -20.07 -1.00
CA TYR A 113 21.65 -20.73 -2.23
C TYR A 113 20.49 -21.53 -2.86
N PRO A 114 20.29 -21.47 -4.21
CA PRO A 114 21.03 -20.62 -5.12
C PRO A 114 20.75 -19.12 -4.85
N LYS A 115 21.73 -18.26 -5.16
CA LYS A 115 21.59 -16.82 -4.98
C LYS A 115 20.54 -16.26 -5.96
N LEU A 116 19.56 -15.56 -5.44
CA LEU A 116 18.55 -14.86 -6.24
C LEU A 116 19.08 -13.51 -6.73
N PRO A 117 18.67 -13.04 -7.91
CA PRO A 117 19.11 -11.75 -8.45
C PRO A 117 18.61 -10.54 -7.65
N ALA A 118 17.47 -10.66 -6.98
CA ALA A 118 16.88 -9.63 -6.13
C ALA A 118 16.24 -10.26 -4.90
N ALA A 119 16.03 -9.47 -3.86
CA ALA A 119 15.37 -9.87 -2.60
C ALA A 119 16.01 -11.13 -1.96
N ASN A 120 17.31 -11.34 -2.17
CA ASN A 120 18.02 -12.49 -1.65
C ASN A 120 18.11 -12.40 -0.12
N GLY A 121 17.73 -13.45 0.59
CA GLY A 121 17.68 -13.47 2.06
C GLY A 121 16.29 -13.25 2.65
N MET A 122 15.28 -12.88 1.86
CA MET A 122 13.94 -12.51 2.33
C MET A 122 13.27 -13.59 3.18
N GLN A 123 13.45 -14.87 2.87
CA GLN A 123 12.95 -15.99 3.68
C GLN A 123 13.54 -16.03 5.11
N HIS A 124 14.61 -15.30 5.37
CA HIS A 124 15.28 -15.25 6.67
C HIS A 124 14.92 -14.04 7.52
N TYR A 125 14.13 -13.08 6.97
CA TYR A 125 13.70 -11.90 7.72
C TYR A 125 12.24 -11.53 7.50
N SER A 126 11.50 -12.16 6.58
CA SER A 126 10.08 -11.87 6.37
C SER A 126 9.20 -12.86 7.14
N ASN A 127 8.21 -12.36 7.87
CA ASN A 127 7.21 -13.15 8.59
C ASN A 127 7.80 -14.28 9.46
N ARG A 128 8.92 -14.01 10.13
CA ARG A 128 9.55 -15.00 11.03
C ARG A 128 8.69 -15.22 12.28
N PRO A 129 8.73 -16.41 12.89
CA PRO A 129 7.88 -16.75 14.05
C PRO A 129 7.98 -15.76 15.21
N ASP A 130 9.17 -15.22 15.50
CA ASP A 130 9.38 -14.31 16.61
C ASP A 130 8.77 -12.93 16.40
N VAL A 131 8.40 -12.54 15.15
CA VAL A 131 7.65 -11.30 14.91
C VAL A 131 6.38 -11.27 15.75
N HIS A 132 5.58 -12.34 15.69
CA HIS A 132 4.35 -12.44 16.48
C HIS A 132 4.62 -12.34 17.99
N ARG A 133 5.68 -12.99 18.47
CA ARG A 133 6.08 -12.93 19.88
C ARG A 133 6.43 -11.51 20.34
N TYR A 134 7.16 -10.74 19.51
CA TYR A 134 7.51 -9.35 19.83
C TYR A 134 6.27 -8.45 19.82
N LEU A 135 5.41 -8.60 18.84
CA LEU A 135 4.15 -7.84 18.76
C LEU A 135 3.20 -8.18 19.92
N ALA A 136 3.12 -9.46 20.32
CA ALA A 136 2.36 -9.87 21.49
C ALA A 136 2.93 -9.26 22.79
N GLU A 137 4.25 -9.15 22.91
CA GLU A 137 4.91 -8.44 24.01
C GLU A 137 4.51 -6.95 24.01
N PHE A 138 4.56 -6.26 22.88
CA PHE A 138 4.16 -4.85 22.75
C PHE A 138 2.68 -4.65 23.07
N ARG A 139 1.81 -5.54 22.55
CA ARG A 139 0.36 -5.48 22.84
C ARG A 139 0.09 -5.63 24.33
N ARG A 140 0.66 -6.64 24.98
CA ARG A 140 0.48 -6.93 26.39
C ARG A 140 1.04 -5.81 27.28
N ASP A 141 2.26 -5.36 27.02
CA ASP A 141 3.01 -4.48 27.94
C ASP A 141 2.73 -2.99 27.73
N VAL A 142 2.17 -2.60 26.57
CA VAL A 142 1.91 -1.19 26.23
C VAL A 142 0.51 -1.00 25.70
N LEU A 143 0.20 -1.54 24.52
CA LEU A 143 -1.00 -1.16 23.76
C LEU A 143 -2.30 -1.50 24.48
N SER A 144 -2.35 -2.58 25.26
CA SER A 144 -3.55 -2.94 26.05
C SER A 144 -3.93 -1.93 27.14
N GLY A 145 -3.02 -1.01 27.49
CA GLY A 145 -3.29 0.08 28.43
C GLY A 145 -3.93 1.32 27.80
N TYR A 146 -4.12 1.34 26.48
CA TYR A 146 -4.62 2.50 25.73
C TYR A 146 -5.76 2.09 24.79
N ASP A 147 -6.71 3.01 24.58
CA ASP A 147 -7.68 2.89 23.48
C ASP A 147 -7.00 3.34 22.18
N CYS A 148 -6.35 2.42 21.49
CA CYS A 148 -5.53 2.72 20.33
C CYS A 148 -5.71 1.69 19.20
N PHE A 149 -5.47 2.13 17.97
CA PHE A 149 -5.56 1.33 16.75
C PHE A 149 -4.17 1.09 16.16
N VAL A 150 -3.87 -0.16 15.81
CA VAL A 150 -2.57 -0.54 15.25
C VAL A 150 -2.72 -1.25 13.93
N VAL A 151 -2.13 -0.70 12.88
CA VAL A 151 -2.11 -1.29 11.54
C VAL A 151 -0.67 -1.60 11.11
N GLY A 152 -0.41 -2.85 10.73
CA GLY A 152 0.90 -3.29 10.26
C GLY A 152 1.00 -3.30 8.75
N GLU A 153 2.06 -2.72 8.20
CA GLU A 153 2.40 -2.90 6.80
C GLU A 153 3.17 -4.20 6.59
N SER A 154 2.73 -5.01 5.63
CA SER A 154 3.30 -6.34 5.44
C SER A 154 3.44 -6.72 3.97
N PRO A 155 4.59 -6.45 3.36
CA PRO A 155 4.93 -6.99 2.05
C PRO A 155 4.93 -8.52 2.05
N LEU A 156 4.54 -9.13 0.93
CA LEU A 156 4.54 -10.60 0.71
C LEU A 156 3.69 -11.41 1.71
N THR A 157 2.80 -10.77 2.43
CA THR A 157 1.90 -11.46 3.35
C THR A 157 0.69 -11.99 2.60
N THR A 158 0.39 -13.28 2.80
CA THR A 158 -0.85 -13.90 2.35
C THR A 158 -1.94 -13.74 3.40
N PRO A 159 -3.23 -13.88 3.05
CA PRO A 159 -4.31 -13.85 4.04
C PRO A 159 -4.14 -14.87 5.17
N ASP A 160 -3.62 -16.06 4.87
CA ASP A 160 -3.38 -17.09 5.91
C ASP A 160 -2.28 -16.69 6.90
N ILE A 161 -1.28 -15.95 6.44
CA ILE A 161 -0.26 -15.35 7.31
C ILE A 161 -0.88 -14.20 8.12
N ALA A 162 -1.64 -13.32 7.45
CA ALA A 162 -2.28 -12.16 8.11
C ALA A 162 -3.20 -12.58 9.27
N LEU A 163 -3.94 -13.68 9.13
CA LEU A 163 -4.79 -14.22 10.18
C LEU A 163 -4.04 -14.51 11.48
N ARG A 164 -2.75 -14.77 11.43
CA ARG A 164 -1.94 -14.97 12.66
C ARG A 164 -1.78 -13.70 13.49
N TYR A 165 -1.94 -12.53 12.86
CA TYR A 165 -1.76 -11.21 13.48
C TYR A 165 -3.09 -10.55 13.86
N VAL A 166 -4.14 -10.74 13.02
CA VAL A 166 -5.38 -9.94 13.08
C VAL A 166 -6.62 -10.74 13.51
N THR A 167 -6.49 -12.06 13.76
CA THR A 167 -7.64 -12.85 14.22
C THR A 167 -8.09 -12.40 15.60
N GLU A 168 -9.37 -12.10 15.75
CA GLU A 168 -9.97 -11.67 17.03
C GLU A 168 -9.71 -12.70 18.13
N GLY A 169 -9.41 -12.23 19.34
CA GLY A 169 -9.12 -13.03 20.52
C GLY A 169 -7.77 -12.69 21.18
N GLU A 170 -7.35 -13.52 22.12
CA GLU A 170 -6.15 -13.29 22.94
C GLU A 170 -4.83 -13.20 22.14
N ASN A 171 -4.78 -13.82 20.97
CA ASN A 171 -3.60 -13.84 20.11
C ASN A 171 -3.57 -12.70 19.09
N LYS A 172 -4.55 -11.79 19.10
CA LYS A 172 -4.56 -10.62 18.23
C LYS A 172 -3.43 -9.66 18.61
N VAL A 173 -2.57 -9.33 17.66
CA VAL A 173 -1.43 -8.44 17.89
C VAL A 173 -1.50 -7.15 17.07
N LEU A 174 -2.22 -7.17 15.92
CA LEU A 174 -2.53 -6.02 15.09
C LEU A 174 -4.05 -5.93 14.89
N ASP A 175 -4.57 -4.73 14.72
CA ASP A 175 -5.99 -4.55 14.41
C ASP A 175 -6.27 -4.80 12.94
N GLU A 176 -5.40 -4.34 12.06
CA GLU A 176 -5.47 -4.56 10.62
C GLU A 176 -4.06 -4.76 10.01
N MET A 177 -4.05 -5.26 8.77
CA MET A 177 -2.80 -5.46 8.03
C MET A 177 -2.92 -4.94 6.61
N ILE A 178 -2.01 -4.04 6.21
CA ILE A 178 -1.87 -3.51 4.85
C ILE A 178 -1.12 -4.52 4.00
N ALA A 179 -1.77 -5.05 2.95
CA ALA A 179 -1.21 -6.03 2.03
C ALA A 179 -1.11 -5.47 0.61
N PHE A 180 -0.24 -6.05 -0.22
CA PHE A 180 0.13 -5.51 -1.53
C PHE A 180 -0.38 -6.33 -2.72
N SER A 181 -1.01 -7.48 -2.51
CA SER A 181 -1.33 -8.42 -3.59
C SER A 181 -2.20 -7.86 -4.72
N HIS A 182 -3.10 -6.90 -4.43
CA HIS A 182 -3.92 -6.21 -5.44
C HIS A 182 -3.13 -5.17 -6.24
N MET A 183 -2.05 -4.62 -5.67
CA MET A 183 -1.15 -3.67 -6.33
C MET A 183 -0.20 -4.34 -7.34
N GLU A 184 -0.16 -5.67 -7.37
CA GLU A 184 0.66 -6.43 -8.31
C GLU A 184 -0.06 -6.76 -9.64
N ALA A 185 -1.27 -6.23 -9.87
CA ALA A 185 -2.10 -6.57 -11.04
C ALA A 185 -1.47 -6.17 -12.39
N ASP A 186 -0.49 -5.29 -12.40
CA ASP A 186 0.16 -4.75 -13.59
C ASP A 186 1.70 -4.77 -13.53
N CYS A 187 2.28 -5.59 -12.64
CA CYS A 187 3.73 -5.71 -12.53
C CYS A 187 4.18 -7.13 -12.15
N PHE A 188 5.48 -7.35 -12.19
CA PHE A 188 6.13 -8.57 -11.74
C PHE A 188 7.22 -8.24 -10.73
N MET A 189 7.03 -8.68 -9.48
CA MET A 189 7.92 -8.48 -8.33
C MET A 189 8.12 -7.01 -7.89
N THR A 190 8.09 -6.06 -8.81
CA THR A 190 8.29 -4.63 -8.54
C THR A 190 7.56 -3.79 -9.58
N ASP A 191 7.12 -2.61 -9.21
CA ASP A 191 6.45 -1.65 -10.11
C ASP A 191 7.30 -1.32 -11.35
N PHE A 192 8.63 -1.38 -11.25
CA PHE A 192 9.54 -1.11 -12.36
C PHE A 192 9.71 -2.28 -13.36
N VAL A 193 8.99 -3.39 -13.17
CA VAL A 193 8.84 -4.46 -14.16
C VAL A 193 7.37 -4.53 -14.61
N PRO A 194 6.90 -3.54 -15.39
CA PRO A 194 5.49 -3.41 -15.75
C PRO A 194 5.01 -4.55 -16.65
N ARG A 195 3.75 -4.90 -16.48
CA ARG A 195 2.97 -5.81 -17.34
C ARG A 195 1.64 -5.14 -17.69
N PRO A 196 0.94 -5.60 -18.73
CA PRO A 196 -0.43 -5.17 -18.96
C PRO A 196 -1.29 -5.40 -17.72
N PHE A 197 -2.16 -4.44 -17.41
CA PHE A 197 -3.10 -4.57 -16.30
C PHE A 197 -3.99 -5.80 -16.46
N ASP A 198 -4.06 -6.60 -15.42
CA ASP A 198 -4.89 -7.81 -15.36
C ASP A 198 -5.97 -7.67 -14.28
N LEU A 199 -7.17 -7.29 -14.71
CA LEU A 199 -8.33 -7.14 -13.83
C LEU A 199 -8.66 -8.45 -13.10
N LYS A 200 -8.47 -9.61 -13.74
CA LYS A 200 -8.73 -10.91 -13.08
C LYS A 200 -7.76 -11.15 -11.92
N LYS A 201 -6.49 -10.74 -12.07
CA LYS A 201 -5.49 -10.83 -10.99
C LYS A 201 -5.88 -9.91 -9.82
N MET A 202 -6.29 -8.67 -10.09
CA MET A 202 -6.77 -7.73 -9.08
C MET A 202 -7.99 -8.27 -8.33
N LYS A 203 -9.03 -8.71 -9.05
CA LYS A 203 -10.24 -9.28 -8.48
C LYS A 203 -9.95 -10.49 -7.59
N ARG A 204 -9.10 -11.39 -8.07
CA ARG A 204 -8.67 -12.57 -7.29
C ARG A 204 -8.00 -12.18 -5.98
N ALA A 205 -7.14 -11.15 -6.01
CA ALA A 205 -6.50 -10.64 -4.79
C ALA A 205 -7.55 -10.16 -3.79
N PHE A 206 -8.43 -9.25 -4.18
CA PHE A 206 -9.51 -8.76 -3.30
C PHE A 206 -10.41 -9.89 -2.81
N THR A 207 -10.90 -10.74 -3.71
CA THR A 207 -11.79 -11.87 -3.34
C THR A 207 -11.14 -12.81 -2.32
N THR A 208 -9.84 -13.10 -2.49
CA THR A 208 -9.11 -13.98 -1.57
C THR A 208 -9.03 -13.35 -0.18
N TRP A 209 -8.67 -12.07 -0.08
CA TRP A 209 -8.61 -11.34 1.19
C TRP A 209 -9.99 -11.22 1.86
N GLN A 210 -11.00 -10.84 1.09
CA GLN A 210 -12.37 -10.70 1.61
C GLN A 210 -12.88 -12.03 2.21
N LYS A 211 -12.75 -13.14 1.48
CA LYS A 211 -13.24 -14.45 1.93
C LYS A 211 -12.44 -15.03 3.09
N LYS A 212 -11.12 -14.85 3.11
CA LYS A 212 -10.27 -15.43 4.16
C LYS A 212 -10.42 -14.73 5.50
N LEU A 213 -10.61 -13.41 5.51
CA LEU A 213 -10.77 -12.63 6.73
C LEU A 213 -12.23 -12.54 7.20
N GLU A 214 -13.20 -13.00 6.40
CA GLU A 214 -14.60 -12.98 6.78
C GLU A 214 -14.84 -13.74 8.10
N GLY A 215 -15.46 -13.05 9.09
CA GLY A 215 -15.73 -13.61 10.42
C GLY A 215 -14.51 -13.85 11.31
N LYS A 216 -13.30 -13.49 10.88
CA LYS A 216 -12.06 -13.77 11.61
C LYS A 216 -11.20 -12.55 11.87
N GLY A 217 -11.22 -11.58 10.99
CA GLY A 217 -10.44 -10.37 11.07
C GLY A 217 -11.04 -9.27 10.21
N TRP A 218 -10.33 -8.14 10.06
CA TRP A 218 -10.78 -6.96 9.33
C TRP A 218 -9.75 -6.57 8.29
N ASN A 219 -10.21 -6.08 7.11
CA ASN A 219 -9.31 -5.72 6.01
C ASN A 219 -8.93 -4.23 6.07
N ALA A 220 -7.65 -3.93 5.90
CA ALA A 220 -7.20 -2.61 5.45
C ALA A 220 -7.40 -2.50 3.93
N LEU A 221 -8.28 -1.60 3.50
CA LEU A 221 -8.64 -1.42 2.09
C LEU A 221 -7.96 -0.16 1.55
N TYR A 222 -7.15 -0.29 0.51
CA TYR A 222 -6.54 0.85 -0.17
C TYR A 222 -6.28 0.50 -1.64
N ILE A 223 -6.09 1.52 -2.47
CA ILE A 223 -5.67 1.38 -3.87
C ILE A 223 -4.57 2.38 -4.24
N GLU A 224 -4.25 3.31 -3.34
CA GLU A 224 -3.20 4.31 -3.53
C GLU A 224 -2.47 4.57 -2.21
N ASN A 225 -1.17 4.81 -2.27
CA ASN A 225 -0.34 5.21 -1.14
C ASN A 225 0.91 5.98 -1.62
N HIS A 226 1.80 6.35 -0.70
CA HIS A 226 3.02 7.09 -0.97
C HIS A 226 4.12 6.29 -1.69
N ASP A 227 3.94 4.98 -1.90
CA ASP A 227 4.92 4.09 -2.52
C ASP A 227 4.53 3.60 -3.92
N HIS A 228 3.35 3.97 -4.41
CA HIS A 228 2.84 3.61 -5.73
C HIS A 228 2.45 4.84 -6.55
N PRO A 229 2.41 4.74 -7.90
CA PRO A 229 1.86 5.78 -8.75
C PRO A 229 0.39 6.10 -8.42
N ARG A 230 -0.08 7.27 -8.83
CA ARG A 230 -1.48 7.69 -8.70
C ARG A 230 -2.42 6.72 -9.42
N ILE A 231 -3.51 6.34 -8.74
CA ILE A 231 -4.32 5.20 -9.16
C ILE A 231 -5.07 5.43 -10.47
N ILE A 232 -5.53 6.65 -10.74
CA ILE A 232 -6.22 6.97 -12.01
C ILE A 232 -5.27 6.81 -13.19
N SER A 233 -4.03 7.30 -13.07
CA SER A 233 -2.99 7.12 -14.09
C SER A 233 -2.55 5.65 -14.24
N ARG A 234 -2.71 4.83 -13.20
CA ARG A 234 -2.27 3.43 -13.19
C ARG A 234 -3.34 2.44 -13.64
N TYR A 235 -4.53 2.50 -13.06
CA TYR A 235 -5.63 1.54 -13.27
C TYR A 235 -6.90 2.16 -13.82
N GLY A 236 -6.98 3.48 -13.83
CA GLY A 236 -8.10 4.26 -14.37
C GLY A 236 -7.83 4.75 -15.79
N SER A 237 -8.35 5.92 -16.07
CA SER A 237 -8.18 6.61 -17.35
C SER A 237 -8.13 8.11 -17.13
N GLU A 238 -7.06 8.76 -17.55
CA GLU A 238 -6.96 10.22 -17.51
C GLU A 238 -7.95 10.89 -18.49
N GLN A 239 -8.35 10.19 -19.57
CA GLN A 239 -9.39 10.64 -20.50
C GLN A 239 -10.79 10.63 -19.86
N TYR A 240 -11.09 9.61 -19.06
CA TYR A 240 -12.31 9.46 -18.26
C TYR A 240 -11.98 9.70 -16.78
N TRP A 241 -11.31 10.81 -16.51
CA TRP A 241 -10.72 11.11 -15.22
C TRP A 241 -11.74 11.08 -14.07
N LYS A 242 -12.86 11.81 -14.24
CA LYS A 242 -13.90 11.91 -13.22
C LYS A 242 -14.61 10.56 -13.02
N GLU A 243 -14.97 9.90 -14.11
CA GLU A 243 -15.68 8.64 -14.07
C GLU A 243 -14.82 7.53 -13.48
N SER A 244 -13.57 7.42 -13.93
CA SER A 244 -12.67 6.38 -13.41
C SER A 244 -12.25 6.62 -11.95
N GLY A 245 -12.09 7.87 -11.54
CA GLY A 245 -11.80 8.23 -10.16
C GLY A 245 -12.93 7.80 -9.20
N LYS A 246 -14.18 8.12 -9.55
CA LYS A 246 -15.37 7.72 -8.78
C LYS A 246 -15.56 6.20 -8.76
N MET A 247 -15.38 5.54 -9.91
CA MET A 247 -15.51 4.09 -10.03
C MET A 247 -14.47 3.37 -9.17
N LEU A 248 -13.19 3.79 -9.24
CA LEU A 248 -12.12 3.21 -8.44
C LEU A 248 -12.37 3.41 -6.94
N ALA A 249 -12.87 4.58 -6.52
CA ALA A 249 -13.23 4.83 -5.12
C ALA A 249 -14.28 3.83 -4.61
N ALA A 250 -15.40 3.70 -5.29
CA ALA A 250 -16.47 2.80 -4.87
C ALA A 250 -16.07 1.32 -4.93
N MET A 251 -15.28 0.95 -5.93
CA MET A 251 -14.80 -0.41 -6.13
C MET A 251 -14.12 -1.00 -4.88
N TYR A 252 -13.25 -0.25 -4.22
CA TYR A 252 -12.55 -0.77 -3.05
C TYR A 252 -13.24 -0.38 -1.73
N MET A 253 -13.79 0.85 -1.63
CA MET A 253 -14.36 1.33 -0.39
C MET A 253 -15.64 0.59 0.03
N LEU A 254 -16.42 0.05 -0.90
CA LEU A 254 -17.63 -0.72 -0.58
C LEU A 254 -17.37 -2.20 -0.24
N GLN A 255 -16.13 -2.65 -0.25
CA GLN A 255 -15.74 -3.94 0.30
C GLN A 255 -15.74 -3.92 1.83
N ARG A 256 -15.69 -5.11 2.47
CA ARG A 256 -15.62 -5.23 3.93
C ARG A 256 -14.21 -4.89 4.42
N GLY A 257 -14.10 -3.86 5.25
CA GLY A 257 -12.85 -3.37 5.79
C GLY A 257 -12.85 -1.86 5.99
N THR A 258 -11.74 -1.34 6.52
CA THR A 258 -11.48 0.09 6.72
C THR A 258 -10.85 0.68 5.46
N PRO A 259 -11.50 1.62 4.77
CA PRO A 259 -10.88 2.32 3.64
C PRO A 259 -9.81 3.30 4.10
N PHE A 260 -8.62 3.17 3.53
CA PHE A 260 -7.55 4.16 3.64
C PHE A 260 -7.55 5.01 2.37
N ILE A 261 -7.73 6.31 2.52
CA ILE A 261 -7.73 7.28 1.43
C ILE A 261 -6.42 8.04 1.48
N TYR A 262 -5.61 7.92 0.43
CA TYR A 262 -4.35 8.64 0.36
C TYR A 262 -4.58 10.10 -0.07
N GLN A 263 -3.84 11.05 0.52
CA GLN A 263 -3.95 12.48 0.20
C GLN A 263 -3.85 12.75 -1.30
N GLY A 264 -4.84 13.47 -1.84
CA GLY A 264 -4.96 13.78 -3.26
C GLY A 264 -5.70 12.71 -4.09
N GLN A 265 -5.90 11.51 -3.55
CA GLN A 265 -6.75 10.49 -4.18
C GLN A 265 -8.20 10.99 -4.28
N GLU A 266 -8.68 11.66 -3.24
CA GLU A 266 -10.03 12.21 -3.12
C GLU A 266 -10.34 13.34 -4.10
N ILE A 267 -9.33 13.96 -4.69
CA ILE A 267 -9.47 14.96 -5.77
C ILE A 267 -8.93 14.44 -7.11
N GLY A 268 -8.67 13.14 -7.22
CA GLY A 268 -8.21 12.53 -8.46
C GLY A 268 -6.85 13.03 -8.96
N MET A 269 -5.88 13.31 -8.08
CA MET A 269 -4.52 13.68 -8.51
C MET A 269 -3.91 12.63 -9.43
N LEU A 270 -3.16 13.08 -10.43
CA LEU A 270 -2.53 12.26 -11.46
C LEU A 270 -1.01 12.19 -11.31
N ASN A 271 -0.39 11.26 -12.05
CA ASN A 271 1.06 11.16 -12.13
C ASN A 271 1.66 12.46 -12.65
N ILE A 272 2.87 12.80 -12.15
CA ILE A 272 3.65 13.91 -12.68
C ILE A 272 4.57 13.41 -13.80
N ALA A 273 4.58 14.09 -14.93
CA ALA A 273 5.44 13.78 -16.06
C ALA A 273 6.59 14.82 -16.18
N LEU A 274 7.63 14.66 -15.36
CA LEU A 274 8.79 15.55 -15.44
C LEU A 274 9.57 15.32 -16.73
N PRO A 275 10.06 16.40 -17.39
CA PRO A 275 10.64 16.29 -18.74
C PRO A 275 11.98 15.57 -18.80
N ARG A 276 12.67 15.40 -17.68
CA ARG A 276 14.01 14.79 -17.62
C ARG A 276 14.17 13.87 -16.44
N ILE A 277 14.97 12.81 -16.61
CA ILE A 277 15.24 11.79 -15.59
C ILE A 277 15.97 12.36 -14.36
N ASP A 278 16.86 13.32 -14.54
CA ASP A 278 17.64 13.95 -13.46
C ASP A 278 16.82 14.82 -12.50
N MET A 279 15.57 15.09 -12.85
CA MET A 279 14.61 15.75 -11.98
C MET A 279 13.99 14.82 -10.94
N TYR A 280 14.04 13.51 -11.15
CA TYR A 280 13.61 12.49 -10.17
C TYR A 280 14.77 12.20 -9.21
N LYS A 281 14.45 11.97 -7.93
CA LYS A 281 15.45 11.81 -6.85
C LYS A 281 15.20 10.62 -5.94
N ASP A 282 14.04 9.97 -6.07
CA ASP A 282 13.74 8.79 -5.26
C ASP A 282 14.75 7.66 -5.52
N VAL A 283 15.23 7.04 -4.45
CA VAL A 283 16.27 6.01 -4.50
C VAL A 283 15.87 4.80 -5.35
N MET A 284 14.61 4.35 -5.25
CA MET A 284 14.12 3.21 -6.03
C MET A 284 14.00 3.58 -7.51
N THR A 285 13.50 4.79 -7.81
CA THR A 285 13.42 5.33 -9.16
C THR A 285 14.81 5.41 -9.80
N MET A 286 15.80 5.97 -9.09
CA MET A 286 17.17 6.11 -9.62
C MET A 286 17.86 4.76 -9.81
N ASN A 287 17.61 3.80 -8.95
CA ASN A 287 18.11 2.44 -9.11
C ASN A 287 17.48 1.74 -10.33
N ALA A 288 16.17 1.88 -10.51
CA ALA A 288 15.48 1.37 -11.69
C ALA A 288 16.00 2.02 -12.99
N VAL A 289 16.20 3.34 -12.99
CA VAL A 289 16.83 4.07 -14.11
C VAL A 289 18.21 3.51 -14.44
N ARG A 290 19.06 3.33 -13.44
CA ARG A 290 20.42 2.81 -13.62
C ARG A 290 20.45 1.42 -14.24
N LEU A 291 19.51 0.55 -13.85
CA LEU A 291 19.38 -0.79 -14.42
C LEU A 291 18.76 -0.76 -15.82
N ALA A 292 17.65 -0.05 -15.99
CA ALA A 292 16.93 0.04 -17.26
C ALA A 292 17.75 0.71 -18.37
N SER A 293 18.57 1.73 -18.05
CA SER A 293 19.42 2.43 -19.01
C SER A 293 20.51 1.54 -19.63
N LYS A 294 20.78 0.37 -19.05
CA LYS A 294 21.71 -0.62 -19.66
C LYS A 294 21.09 -1.38 -20.83
N ILE A 295 19.75 -1.43 -20.90
CA ILE A 295 19.03 -2.30 -21.85
C ILE A 295 17.92 -1.57 -22.61
N MET A 296 17.58 -0.33 -22.25
CA MET A 296 16.50 0.45 -22.85
C MET A 296 16.97 1.82 -23.33
N PRO A 297 16.41 2.33 -24.46
CA PRO A 297 16.62 3.72 -24.88
C PRO A 297 16.09 4.72 -23.85
N ALA A 298 16.73 5.90 -23.74
CA ALA A 298 16.39 6.93 -22.76
C ALA A 298 14.91 7.34 -22.75
N LYS A 299 14.26 7.43 -23.92
CA LYS A 299 12.82 7.73 -24.03
C LYS A 299 11.94 6.67 -23.35
N LYS A 300 12.31 5.38 -23.45
CA LYS A 300 11.58 4.28 -22.79
C LYS A 300 11.83 4.28 -21.28
N VAL A 301 13.05 4.62 -20.86
CA VAL A 301 13.39 4.76 -19.43
C VAL A 301 12.60 5.92 -18.82
N LEU A 302 12.54 7.08 -19.49
CA LEU A 302 11.76 8.23 -19.02
C LEU A 302 10.27 7.86 -18.92
N LYS A 303 9.70 7.18 -19.93
CA LYS A 303 8.31 6.72 -19.85
C LYS A 303 8.09 5.76 -18.66
N LEU A 304 8.99 4.80 -18.44
CA LEU A 304 8.91 3.90 -17.28
C LEU A 304 8.86 4.68 -15.96
N VAL A 305 9.66 5.72 -15.84
CA VAL A 305 9.69 6.58 -14.63
C VAL A 305 8.40 7.37 -14.49
N HIS A 306 7.87 7.96 -15.57
CA HIS A 306 6.57 8.63 -15.56
C HIS A 306 5.45 7.72 -15.06
N ASP A 307 5.44 6.47 -15.54
CA ASP A 307 4.37 5.53 -15.23
C ASP A 307 4.50 4.91 -13.82
N ARG A 308 5.74 4.82 -13.27
CA ARG A 308 6.02 3.92 -12.13
C ARG A 308 6.74 4.52 -10.94
N SER A 309 7.23 5.75 -11.03
CA SER A 309 7.92 6.39 -9.91
C SER A 309 7.00 6.63 -8.71
N ARG A 310 7.52 6.37 -7.51
CA ARG A 310 6.87 6.73 -6.24
C ARG A 310 6.70 8.25 -6.08
N GLU A 311 7.53 9.04 -6.75
CA GLU A 311 7.46 10.50 -6.72
C GLU A 311 6.15 11.04 -7.28
N ASN A 312 5.44 10.24 -8.11
CA ASN A 312 4.09 10.56 -8.57
C ASN A 312 3.09 10.83 -7.43
N SER A 313 3.20 10.06 -6.34
CA SER A 313 2.34 10.21 -5.15
C SER A 313 2.89 11.19 -4.12
N ARG A 314 4.11 11.72 -4.32
CA ARG A 314 4.81 12.59 -3.37
C ARG A 314 4.89 14.04 -3.81
N THR A 315 4.15 14.38 -4.86
CA THR A 315 3.95 15.78 -5.25
C THR A 315 3.17 16.53 -4.18
N PRO A 316 3.40 17.86 -4.00
CA PRO A 316 2.60 18.68 -3.11
C PRO A 316 1.11 18.56 -3.37
N MET A 317 0.30 18.56 -2.30
CA MET A 317 -1.16 18.56 -2.39
C MET A 317 -1.66 19.78 -3.13
N GLN A 318 -2.65 19.58 -4.00
CA GLN A 318 -3.22 20.62 -4.85
C GLN A 318 -4.45 21.25 -4.18
N TRP A 319 -4.23 22.30 -3.37
CA TRP A 319 -5.30 22.96 -2.61
C TRP A 319 -6.10 23.96 -3.43
N SER A 320 -5.43 24.66 -4.35
CA SER A 320 -6.06 25.68 -5.20
C SER A 320 -5.29 25.89 -6.51
N ASN A 321 -5.83 26.69 -7.41
CA ASN A 321 -5.15 27.11 -8.65
C ASN A 321 -4.17 28.29 -8.46
N GLU A 322 -3.86 28.65 -7.23
CA GLU A 322 -2.88 29.69 -6.89
C GLU A 322 -1.43 29.18 -6.98
N ALA A 323 -0.47 30.09 -6.80
CA ALA A 323 0.95 29.74 -6.84
C ALA A 323 1.28 28.54 -5.93
N ASN A 324 2.13 27.64 -6.41
CA ASN A 324 2.48 26.38 -5.74
C ASN A 324 1.25 25.51 -5.38
N ALA A 325 0.17 25.60 -6.16
CA ALA A 325 -1.09 24.91 -5.90
C ALA A 325 -1.74 25.27 -4.55
N GLY A 326 -1.47 26.45 -4.01
CA GLY A 326 -1.89 26.84 -2.66
C GLY A 326 -1.25 26.05 -1.53
N PHE A 327 -0.24 25.22 -1.83
CA PHE A 327 0.42 24.35 -0.85
C PHE A 327 1.37 25.14 0.08
N SER A 328 2.11 26.10 -0.46
CA SER A 328 3.12 26.85 0.28
C SER A 328 3.41 28.19 -0.36
N THR A 329 3.74 29.18 0.46
CA THR A 329 4.27 30.48 0.03
C THR A 329 5.75 30.42 -0.36
N ALA A 330 6.47 29.39 0.10
CA ALA A 330 7.85 29.09 -0.30
C ALA A 330 7.88 28.01 -1.38
N ALA A 331 9.02 27.87 -2.06
CA ALA A 331 9.22 26.79 -3.02
C ALA A 331 9.06 25.42 -2.33
N PRO A 332 8.18 24.54 -2.82
CA PRO A 332 8.04 23.19 -2.27
C PRO A 332 9.31 22.36 -2.44
N TRP A 333 9.50 21.34 -1.59
CA TRP A 333 10.65 20.43 -1.65
C TRP A 333 10.71 19.62 -2.95
N PHE A 334 9.55 19.40 -3.59
CA PHE A 334 9.41 18.69 -4.85
C PHE A 334 8.50 19.47 -5.81
N TYR A 335 8.47 19.06 -7.07
CA TYR A 335 7.72 19.74 -8.12
C TYR A 335 6.21 19.61 -7.91
N VAL A 336 5.50 20.72 -8.08
CA VAL A 336 4.03 20.72 -8.17
C VAL A 336 3.62 20.19 -9.54
N ASN A 337 2.61 19.33 -9.59
CA ASN A 337 2.06 18.86 -10.85
C ASN A 337 1.31 20.01 -11.55
N GLY A 338 1.66 20.30 -12.80
CA GLY A 338 1.10 21.44 -13.54
C GLY A 338 -0.42 21.41 -13.76
N ASN A 339 -1.06 20.26 -13.54
CA ASN A 339 -2.52 20.12 -13.64
C ASN A 339 -3.29 20.71 -12.43
N TYR A 340 -2.62 21.27 -11.44
CA TYR A 340 -3.25 21.90 -10.29
C TYR A 340 -4.19 23.08 -10.67
N HIS A 341 -4.05 23.63 -11.87
CA HIS A 341 -4.96 24.65 -12.38
C HIS A 341 -6.37 24.13 -12.63
N THR A 342 -6.55 22.82 -12.78
CA THR A 342 -7.84 22.17 -13.07
C THR A 342 -8.20 21.07 -12.06
N ILE A 343 -7.23 20.50 -11.37
CA ILE A 343 -7.41 19.49 -10.34
C ILE A 343 -6.94 20.07 -9.02
N ASN A 344 -7.84 20.54 -8.19
CA ASN A 344 -7.52 21.08 -6.87
C ASN A 344 -8.74 21.06 -5.95
N VAL A 345 -8.49 21.09 -4.65
CA VAL A 345 -9.54 21.02 -3.62
C VAL A 345 -10.59 22.12 -3.77
N ARG A 346 -10.17 23.36 -4.02
CA ARG A 346 -11.10 24.51 -4.10
C ARG A 346 -12.12 24.35 -5.21
N ASP A 347 -11.67 23.96 -6.40
CA ASP A 347 -12.54 23.84 -7.56
C ASP A 347 -13.41 22.57 -7.46
N GLU A 348 -12.85 21.47 -6.92
CA GLU A 348 -13.59 20.24 -6.63
C GLU A 348 -14.65 20.44 -5.52
N ASP A 349 -14.38 21.25 -4.50
CA ASP A 349 -15.32 21.54 -3.42
C ASP A 349 -16.56 22.29 -3.94
N ALA A 350 -16.38 23.16 -4.94
CA ALA A 350 -17.43 23.93 -5.56
C ALA A 350 -18.27 23.15 -6.60
N ASP A 351 -17.75 22.05 -7.16
CA ASP A 351 -18.45 21.21 -8.16
C ASP A 351 -19.20 20.06 -7.47
N PRO A 352 -20.55 20.09 -7.44
CA PRO A 352 -21.35 19.00 -6.82
C PRO A 352 -21.09 17.63 -7.44
N ASP A 353 -20.69 17.57 -8.73
CA ASP A 353 -20.37 16.34 -9.45
C ASP A 353 -18.86 16.01 -9.45
N SER A 354 -18.08 16.58 -8.54
CA SER A 354 -16.64 16.33 -8.43
C SER A 354 -16.32 14.94 -7.87
N ILE A 355 -15.05 14.55 -8.00
CA ILE A 355 -14.52 13.34 -7.33
C ILE A 355 -14.57 13.55 -5.81
N LEU A 356 -14.19 14.73 -5.30
CA LEU A 356 -14.19 15.04 -3.88
C LEU A 356 -15.59 14.93 -3.25
N ASN A 357 -16.60 15.48 -3.88
CA ASN A 357 -17.96 15.41 -3.38
C ASN A 357 -18.53 13.99 -3.47
N PHE A 358 -18.14 13.22 -4.49
CA PHE A 358 -18.45 11.80 -4.56
C PHE A 358 -17.81 11.01 -3.41
N TYR A 359 -16.54 11.28 -3.04
CA TYR A 359 -15.90 10.65 -1.86
C TYR A 359 -16.67 10.97 -0.57
N ARG A 360 -17.13 12.19 -0.39
CA ARG A 360 -17.97 12.58 0.77
C ARG A 360 -19.27 11.80 0.83
N GLU A 361 -19.93 11.65 -0.31
CA GLU A 361 -21.16 10.87 -0.45
C GLU A 361 -20.90 9.39 -0.15
N LEU A 362 -19.87 8.80 -0.76
CA LEU A 362 -19.47 7.41 -0.60
C LEU A 362 -19.10 7.06 0.85
N ILE A 363 -18.36 7.93 1.54
CA ILE A 363 -18.03 7.76 2.97
C ILE A 363 -19.32 7.78 3.81
N ARG A 364 -20.21 8.74 3.55
CA ARG A 364 -21.48 8.86 4.26
C ARG A 364 -22.37 7.64 4.00
N PHE A 365 -22.45 7.20 2.74
CA PHE A 365 -23.18 6.00 2.36
C PHE A 365 -22.64 4.76 3.09
N LYS A 366 -21.32 4.51 3.03
CA LYS A 366 -20.72 3.35 3.70
C LYS A 366 -20.98 3.36 5.20
N LYS A 367 -20.78 4.50 5.87
CA LYS A 367 -21.00 4.61 7.33
C LYS A 367 -22.43 4.33 7.76
N ASN A 368 -23.41 4.66 6.92
CA ASN A 368 -24.84 4.54 7.23
C ASN A 368 -25.48 3.26 6.65
N THR A 369 -24.73 2.43 5.93
CA THR A 369 -25.26 1.23 5.28
C THR A 369 -24.61 -0.03 5.88
N PRO A 370 -25.29 -0.72 6.83
CA PRO A 370 -24.73 -1.93 7.47
C PRO A 370 -24.31 -3.00 6.46
N THR A 371 -25.04 -3.14 5.35
CA THR A 371 -24.67 -4.08 4.26
C THR A 371 -23.31 -3.74 3.64
N ALA A 372 -22.99 -2.46 3.48
CA ALA A 372 -21.68 -2.02 2.98
C ALA A 372 -20.55 -2.20 4.03
N LEU A 373 -20.88 -2.08 5.34
CA LEU A 373 -19.92 -2.27 6.42
C LEU A 373 -19.66 -3.74 6.70
N TYR A 374 -20.69 -4.51 7.05
CA TYR A 374 -20.56 -5.83 7.67
C TYR A 374 -20.91 -7.00 6.74
N GLY A 375 -21.56 -6.74 5.61
CA GLY A 375 -22.03 -7.78 4.70
C GLY A 375 -20.94 -8.78 4.27
N THR A 376 -21.34 -10.01 4.00
CA THR A 376 -20.49 -11.02 3.36
C THR A 376 -20.06 -10.56 1.97
N TYR A 377 -19.07 -11.21 1.38
CA TYR A 377 -18.56 -10.84 0.07
C TYR A 377 -18.72 -11.99 -0.93
N ARG A 378 -19.22 -11.68 -2.14
CA ARG A 378 -19.28 -12.62 -3.24
C ARG A 378 -18.98 -11.93 -4.58
N GLU A 379 -17.95 -12.38 -5.28
CA GLU A 379 -17.67 -11.98 -6.65
C GLU A 379 -18.66 -12.66 -7.61
N LEU A 380 -19.22 -11.90 -8.57
CA LEU A 380 -20.25 -12.41 -9.48
C LEU A 380 -19.75 -12.71 -10.89
N MET A 381 -18.68 -12.06 -11.34
CA MET A 381 -18.14 -12.23 -12.70
C MET A 381 -16.64 -12.48 -12.70
N PRO A 382 -16.15 -13.59 -12.10
CA PRO A 382 -14.69 -13.81 -11.90
C PRO A 382 -13.92 -13.87 -13.23
N GLU A 383 -14.54 -14.34 -14.32
CA GLU A 383 -13.89 -14.50 -15.61
C GLU A 383 -13.89 -13.24 -16.48
N SER A 384 -14.71 -12.22 -16.16
CA SER A 384 -14.72 -10.97 -16.93
C SER A 384 -13.38 -10.24 -16.82
N ARG A 385 -12.88 -9.76 -17.95
CA ARG A 385 -11.68 -8.91 -18.05
C ARG A 385 -12.00 -7.42 -18.13
N GLU A 386 -13.29 -7.08 -18.16
CA GLU A 386 -13.78 -5.72 -18.39
C GLU A 386 -14.65 -5.24 -17.23
N LEU A 387 -15.33 -6.17 -16.53
CA LEU A 387 -16.21 -5.84 -15.40
C LEU A 387 -15.70 -6.45 -14.08
N TYR A 388 -15.74 -5.67 -13.04
CA TYR A 388 -15.64 -6.14 -11.68
C TYR A 388 -16.99 -5.97 -11.00
N VAL A 389 -17.64 -7.09 -10.71
CA VAL A 389 -18.97 -7.11 -10.08
C VAL A 389 -18.91 -7.96 -8.84
N TYR A 390 -19.39 -7.42 -7.73
CA TYR A 390 -19.48 -8.15 -6.48
C TYR A 390 -20.75 -7.77 -5.70
N GLU A 391 -21.17 -8.67 -4.85
CA GLU A 391 -22.29 -8.54 -3.95
C GLU A 391 -21.83 -8.52 -2.50
N ARG A 392 -22.53 -7.76 -1.68
CA ARG A 392 -22.47 -7.77 -0.23
C ARG A 392 -23.87 -8.14 0.29
N GLU A 393 -23.94 -8.97 1.33
CA GLU A 393 -25.21 -9.38 1.93
C GLU A 393 -25.14 -9.30 3.46
N TYR A 394 -26.13 -8.65 4.07
CA TYR A 394 -26.24 -8.50 5.52
C TYR A 394 -27.72 -8.41 5.92
N GLU A 395 -28.17 -9.29 6.84
CA GLU A 395 -29.53 -9.34 7.38
C GLU A 395 -30.64 -9.32 6.29
N GLY A 396 -30.43 -10.08 5.22
CA GLY A 396 -31.38 -10.19 4.10
C GLY A 396 -31.29 -9.05 3.08
N LYS A 397 -30.59 -7.96 3.37
CA LYS A 397 -30.34 -6.88 2.41
C LYS A 397 -29.12 -7.18 1.55
N ARG A 398 -29.19 -6.80 0.28
CA ARG A 398 -28.10 -7.04 -0.68
C ARG A 398 -27.66 -5.76 -1.36
N LEU A 399 -26.36 -5.56 -1.44
CA LEU A 399 -25.71 -4.47 -2.16
C LEU A 399 -24.89 -5.06 -3.30
N MET A 400 -25.12 -4.61 -4.54
CA MET A 400 -24.34 -5.02 -5.71
C MET A 400 -23.57 -3.82 -6.23
N VAL A 401 -22.27 -4.00 -6.46
CA VAL A 401 -21.38 -3.01 -7.03
C VAL A 401 -20.94 -3.49 -8.41
N VAL A 402 -21.20 -2.69 -9.44
CA VAL A 402 -20.84 -2.95 -10.83
C VAL A 402 -19.85 -1.89 -11.29
N CYS A 403 -18.63 -2.30 -11.65
CA CYS A 403 -17.53 -1.42 -12.07
C CYS A 403 -17.04 -1.83 -13.45
N SER A 404 -17.05 -0.91 -14.43
CA SER A 404 -16.43 -1.10 -15.74
C SER A 404 -14.97 -0.63 -15.73
N PHE A 405 -14.04 -1.49 -16.16
CA PHE A 405 -12.60 -1.23 -16.27
C PHE A 405 -12.16 -1.07 -17.74
N THR A 406 -13.04 -0.57 -18.56
CA THR A 406 -12.76 -0.41 -19.99
C THR A 406 -13.37 0.89 -20.52
N ASN A 407 -12.81 1.42 -21.61
CA ASN A 407 -13.36 2.54 -22.36
C ASN A 407 -14.40 2.10 -23.44
N LYS A 408 -14.81 0.83 -23.43
CA LYS A 408 -15.80 0.26 -24.35
C LYS A 408 -17.16 0.14 -23.68
N LEU A 409 -18.19 0.03 -24.50
CA LEU A 409 -19.50 -0.40 -24.06
C LEU A 409 -19.51 -1.90 -23.83
N VAL A 410 -19.92 -2.34 -22.63
CA VAL A 410 -19.98 -3.76 -22.28
C VAL A 410 -21.37 -4.11 -21.80
N ARG A 411 -21.98 -5.15 -22.38
CA ARG A 411 -23.26 -5.66 -21.92
C ARG A 411 -23.08 -6.37 -20.57
N PHE A 412 -23.83 -5.89 -19.58
CA PHE A 412 -23.97 -6.52 -18.27
C PHE A 412 -25.36 -7.15 -18.17
N GLU A 413 -25.43 -8.41 -17.78
CA GLU A 413 -26.67 -9.15 -17.56
C GLU A 413 -26.64 -9.78 -16.17
N LEU A 414 -27.71 -9.57 -15.43
CA LEU A 414 -27.86 -10.13 -14.10
C LEU A 414 -28.36 -11.59 -14.19
N PRO A 415 -27.86 -12.45 -13.28
CA PRO A 415 -28.46 -13.77 -13.08
C PRO A 415 -29.95 -13.63 -12.70
N GLU A 416 -30.78 -14.63 -13.09
CA GLU A 416 -32.25 -14.62 -12.91
C GLU A 416 -32.74 -14.37 -11.47
N ARG A 417 -31.91 -14.69 -10.49
CA ARG A 417 -32.23 -14.46 -9.07
C ARG A 417 -32.26 -12.99 -8.64
N TYR A 418 -31.80 -12.07 -9.48
CA TYR A 418 -31.83 -10.63 -9.24
C TYR A 418 -32.93 -10.00 -10.10
N ASP A 419 -33.56 -8.99 -9.57
CA ASP A 419 -34.55 -8.19 -10.24
C ASP A 419 -34.21 -6.72 -10.05
N LEU A 420 -33.73 -6.07 -11.10
CA LEU A 420 -33.32 -4.66 -11.04
C LEU A 420 -34.51 -3.70 -10.83
N GLU A 421 -35.72 -4.12 -11.15
CA GLU A 421 -36.93 -3.31 -10.90
C GLU A 421 -37.23 -3.18 -9.40
N LYS A 422 -36.75 -4.14 -8.59
CA LYS A 422 -36.87 -4.14 -7.13
C LYS A 422 -35.66 -3.56 -6.43
N ALA A 423 -34.65 -3.08 -7.17
CA ALA A 423 -33.44 -2.52 -6.63
C ALA A 423 -33.47 -1.00 -6.67
N GLU A 424 -32.99 -0.37 -5.62
CA GLU A 424 -32.69 1.05 -5.62
C GLU A 424 -31.28 1.28 -6.20
N LEU A 425 -31.13 2.18 -7.18
CA LEU A 425 -29.82 2.65 -7.63
C LEU A 425 -29.36 3.72 -6.64
N VAL A 426 -28.44 3.36 -5.73
CA VAL A 426 -28.04 4.22 -4.62
C VAL A 426 -26.80 5.07 -4.92
N LEU A 427 -25.92 4.63 -5.83
CA LEU A 427 -24.75 5.39 -6.28
C LEU A 427 -24.50 5.12 -7.77
N ALA A 428 -24.13 6.16 -8.51
CA ALA A 428 -23.69 6.07 -9.90
C ALA A 428 -22.74 7.22 -10.24
N ASN A 429 -21.86 7.04 -11.22
CA ASN A 429 -20.95 8.08 -11.69
C ASN A 429 -21.36 8.71 -13.02
N TYR A 430 -22.54 8.37 -13.51
CA TYR A 430 -23.16 8.95 -14.69
C TYR A 430 -24.62 9.30 -14.41
N GLU A 431 -25.11 10.36 -15.04
CA GLU A 431 -26.53 10.67 -15.12
C GLU A 431 -27.25 9.71 -16.09
N HIS A 432 -28.58 9.66 -16.02
CA HIS A 432 -29.44 8.89 -16.92
C HIS A 432 -29.07 7.41 -17.06
N ASN A 433 -29.32 6.67 -15.98
CA ASN A 433 -29.04 5.23 -15.91
C ASN A 433 -30.23 4.40 -16.39
N PHE A 434 -30.20 3.95 -17.63
CA PHE A 434 -31.27 3.10 -18.21
C PHE A 434 -31.00 1.62 -17.91
N VAL A 435 -32.07 0.89 -17.63
CA VAL A 435 -32.09 -0.56 -17.48
C VAL A 435 -33.02 -1.13 -18.57
N ILE A 436 -32.60 -2.21 -19.23
CA ILE A 436 -33.39 -2.91 -20.23
C ILE A 436 -33.49 -4.37 -19.79
N ALA A 437 -34.71 -4.79 -19.46
CA ALA A 437 -34.94 -6.07 -18.82
C ALA A 437 -34.09 -6.21 -17.54
N ASN A 438 -33.38 -7.29 -17.34
CA ASN A 438 -32.53 -7.51 -16.16
C ASN A 438 -31.05 -7.21 -16.43
N GLY A 439 -30.76 -6.16 -17.17
CA GLY A 439 -29.39 -5.77 -17.49
C GLY A 439 -29.28 -4.38 -18.11
N PHE A 440 -28.05 -3.98 -18.42
CA PHE A 440 -27.73 -2.71 -19.08
C PHE A 440 -26.41 -2.80 -19.84
N THR A 441 -26.13 -1.81 -20.65
CA THR A 441 -24.81 -1.67 -21.27
C THR A 441 -24.01 -0.65 -20.48
N THR A 442 -22.86 -1.05 -19.96
CA THR A 442 -21.97 -0.15 -19.23
C THR A 442 -21.28 0.81 -20.18
N ARG A 443 -21.14 2.07 -19.73
CA ARG A 443 -20.33 3.10 -20.37
C ARG A 443 -18.86 2.99 -19.93
N PRO A 444 -17.94 3.74 -20.56
CA PRO A 444 -16.54 3.79 -20.12
C PRO A 444 -16.40 4.10 -18.63
N TYR A 445 -15.71 3.23 -17.90
CA TYR A 445 -15.44 3.38 -16.44
C TYR A 445 -16.71 3.64 -15.61
N GLU A 446 -17.85 3.08 -16.03
CA GLU A 446 -19.12 3.25 -15.32
C GLU A 446 -19.14 2.49 -14.00
N LEU A 447 -19.70 3.17 -12.99
CA LEU A 447 -20.07 2.64 -11.70
C LEU A 447 -21.59 2.63 -11.56
N ARG A 448 -22.15 1.51 -11.10
CA ARG A 448 -23.52 1.45 -10.54
C ARG A 448 -23.53 0.64 -9.27
N VAL A 449 -24.24 1.14 -8.26
CA VAL A 449 -24.44 0.45 -6.99
C VAL A 449 -25.93 0.31 -6.74
N TYR A 450 -26.37 -0.93 -6.62
CA TYR A 450 -27.77 -1.28 -6.38
C TYR A 450 -27.96 -1.85 -4.98
N LEU A 451 -29.05 -1.47 -4.31
CA LEU A 451 -29.44 -1.96 -3.01
C LEU A 451 -30.84 -2.60 -3.09
N TRP A 452 -30.97 -3.81 -2.56
CA TRP A 452 -32.24 -4.48 -2.31
C TRP A 452 -32.50 -4.50 -0.82
N GLY A 453 -33.73 -4.11 -0.44
CA GLY A 453 -34.23 -4.08 0.93
C GLY A 453 -34.68 -5.43 1.46
#